data_e91c7e0fa91247a05f415712096addb8
#
_entry.id   e91c7e0fa91247a05f415712096addb8
#
_cell.length_a   1.000
_cell.length_b   1.000
_cell.length_c   1.000
_cell.angle_alpha   90.00
_cell.angle_beta   90.00
_cell.angle_gamma   90.00
#
_symmetry.space_group_name_H-M   'P 1'
#
loop_
_entity.id
_entity.type
_entity.pdbx_description
1 polymer ?
#
loop_
_entity_poly.entity_id
_entity_poly.type
_entity_poly.pdbx_seq_one_letter_code
_entity_poly.pdbx_strand_id
1 'polypeptide(L)'
;ILPCYTLGDKGQTVDYDFRLNTPWKVGVSMGHTVGNYLALGATYEYAWYDHMDNRVKDGGYYDYYWGDYYESSSSDDAMNADTRANLKGVSTLKVGAEIKPTSMLSLRFGYNYVSPMFRENAYRDQSIGSNGVDIATSTDYTNWKAMNRFTCGVGFNYENLNIDVAYQYATQKGDFYPFMSYVNKDDATLDNLPTSCKVDNNRHQLLLTVGYKF
;
A
#
# COMPACT_ATOMS: atom_id res chain seq x y z
N ILE A 1 10.48 2.22 11.61
CA ILE A 1 10.82 3.66 11.74
C ILE A 1 11.96 3.91 10.78
N LEU A 2 11.71 4.63 9.69
CA LEU A 2 12.79 5.09 8.82
C LEU A 2 13.28 6.42 9.40
N PRO A 3 14.57 6.59 9.69
CA PRO A 3 15.09 7.86 10.15
C PRO A 3 14.89 8.91 9.06
N CYS A 4 14.24 10.00 9.41
CA CYS A 4 14.10 11.16 8.56
C CYS A 4 15.28 12.10 8.83
N TYR A 5 16.03 12.42 7.79
CA TYR A 5 17.19 13.31 7.91
C TYR A 5 16.79 14.69 7.41
N THR A 6 16.87 15.70 8.28
CA THR A 6 16.87 17.10 7.86
C THR A 6 18.31 17.61 7.87
N LEU A 7 18.75 18.19 6.76
CA LEU A 7 19.99 18.95 6.73
C LEU A 7 19.67 20.34 7.27
N GLY A 8 19.90 20.57 8.55
CA GLY A 8 19.93 21.92 9.10
C GLY A 8 21.16 22.69 8.59
N ASP A 9 21.22 24.00 8.83
CA ASP A 9 22.29 24.92 8.41
C ASP A 9 23.73 24.47 8.74
N LYS A 10 23.92 23.38 9.46
CA LYS A 10 25.21 22.83 9.86
C LYS A 10 25.40 21.35 9.53
N GLY A 11 24.56 20.76 8.66
CA GLY A 11 24.63 19.36 8.32
C GLY A 11 24.34 18.40 9.48
N GLN A 12 23.59 18.84 10.48
CA GLN A 12 23.20 18.00 11.60
C GLN A 12 22.00 17.13 11.23
N THR A 13 22.08 15.86 11.59
CA THR A 13 20.97 14.90 11.51
C THR A 13 19.98 15.24 12.63
N VAL A 14 18.70 15.36 12.28
CA VAL A 14 17.62 15.60 13.25
C VAL A 14 16.71 14.38 13.25
N ASP A 15 16.42 13.84 14.44
CA ASP A 15 15.40 12.82 14.60
C ASP A 15 14.02 13.47 14.53
N TYR A 16 13.15 12.88 13.72
CA TYR A 16 11.80 13.36 13.53
C TYR A 16 10.80 12.28 13.87
N ASP A 17 10.02 12.52 14.91
CA ASP A 17 8.97 11.62 15.37
C ASP A 17 7.65 11.96 14.68
N PHE A 18 7.06 11.01 13.98
CA PHE A 18 5.75 11.15 13.36
C PHE A 18 4.85 9.96 13.65
N ARG A 19 3.55 10.19 13.59
CA ARG A 19 2.53 9.16 13.66
C ARG A 19 1.67 9.20 12.40
N LEU A 20 1.44 8.04 11.80
CA LEU A 20 0.52 7.91 10.69
C LEU A 20 -0.70 7.09 11.13
N ASN A 21 -1.86 7.72 11.14
CA ASN A 21 -3.12 7.02 11.28
C ASN A 21 -3.55 6.51 9.90
N THR A 22 -3.66 5.18 9.79
CA THR A 22 -4.07 4.53 8.55
C THR A 22 -5.54 4.80 8.26
N PRO A 23 -5.96 4.81 6.98
CA PRO A 23 -7.32 5.12 6.60
C PRO A 23 -8.30 4.01 7.01
N TRP A 24 -9.56 4.37 7.11
CA TRP A 24 -10.63 3.40 7.20
C TRP A 24 -10.65 2.50 5.97
N LYS A 25 -10.91 1.21 6.20
CA LYS A 25 -11.09 0.21 5.17
C LYS A 25 -12.40 -0.52 5.41
N VAL A 26 -13.23 -0.61 4.39
CA VAL A 26 -14.50 -1.36 4.42
C VAL A 26 -14.45 -2.44 3.35
N GLY A 27 -15.00 -3.59 3.66
CA GLY A 27 -15.03 -4.70 2.72
C GLY A 27 -16.31 -5.51 2.85
N VAL A 28 -16.76 -6.06 1.72
CA VAL A 28 -17.84 -7.02 1.64
C VAL A 28 -17.38 -8.23 0.87
N SER A 29 -17.72 -9.41 1.37
CA SER A 29 -17.40 -10.69 0.74
C SER A 29 -18.66 -11.52 0.59
N MET A 30 -18.74 -12.24 -0.52
CA MET A 30 -19.77 -13.22 -0.77
C MET A 30 -19.15 -14.51 -1.28
N GLY A 31 -19.74 -15.63 -0.91
CA GLY A 31 -19.34 -16.95 -1.37
C GLY A 31 -20.57 -17.80 -1.67
N HIS A 32 -20.47 -18.64 -2.68
CA HIS A 32 -21.51 -19.58 -3.07
C HIS A 32 -20.90 -20.92 -3.46
N THR A 33 -21.55 -22.00 -3.03
CA THR A 33 -21.16 -23.36 -3.42
C THR A 33 -22.28 -24.04 -4.19
N VAL A 34 -21.94 -24.69 -5.28
CA VAL A 34 -22.86 -25.49 -6.09
C VAL A 34 -22.49 -26.96 -5.92
N GLY A 35 -23.31 -27.68 -5.19
CA GLY A 35 -23.00 -29.06 -4.80
C GLY A 35 -21.64 -29.15 -4.07
N ASN A 36 -20.94 -30.26 -4.33
CA ASN A 36 -19.60 -30.49 -3.78
C ASN A 36 -18.48 -30.22 -4.78
N TYR A 37 -18.83 -29.71 -6.00
CA TYR A 37 -17.90 -29.61 -7.11
C TYR A 37 -17.48 -28.21 -7.49
N LEU A 38 -18.23 -27.16 -7.08
CA LEU A 38 -17.91 -25.78 -7.43
C LEU A 38 -18.08 -24.86 -6.22
N ALA A 39 -17.06 -24.06 -5.93
CA ALA A 39 -17.13 -22.95 -5.00
C ALA A 39 -16.72 -21.65 -5.70
N LEU A 40 -17.50 -20.60 -5.50
CA LEU A 40 -17.24 -19.27 -6.04
C LEU A 40 -17.12 -18.29 -4.88
N GLY A 41 -16.22 -17.32 -5.01
CA GLY A 41 -16.03 -16.27 -4.02
C GLY A 41 -15.73 -14.94 -4.69
N ALA A 42 -16.27 -13.88 -4.13
CA ALA A 42 -15.96 -12.50 -4.50
C ALA A 42 -15.81 -11.64 -3.26
N THR A 43 -14.83 -10.73 -3.29
CA THR A 43 -14.60 -9.75 -2.22
C THR A 43 -14.36 -8.38 -2.86
N TYR A 44 -15.02 -7.38 -2.36
CA TYR A 44 -14.76 -5.99 -2.67
C TYR A 44 -14.33 -5.26 -1.41
N GLU A 45 -13.23 -4.52 -1.49
CA GLU A 45 -12.70 -3.69 -0.39
C GLU A 45 -12.46 -2.29 -0.91
N TYR A 46 -12.73 -1.29 -0.06
CA TYR A 46 -12.40 0.10 -0.33
C TYR A 46 -11.66 0.70 0.86
N ALA A 47 -10.55 1.39 0.57
CA ALA A 47 -9.72 2.07 1.57
C ALA A 47 -9.55 3.55 1.18
N TRP A 48 -9.81 4.47 2.12
CA TRP A 48 -9.75 5.93 1.90
C TRP A 48 -8.34 6.46 2.13
N TYR A 49 -7.38 6.16 1.26
CA TYR A 49 -5.97 6.60 1.43
C TYR A 49 -5.78 8.12 1.39
N ASP A 50 -6.68 8.86 0.73
CA ASP A 50 -6.72 10.32 0.75
C ASP A 50 -7.17 10.92 2.11
N HIS A 51 -7.62 10.08 3.05
CA HIS A 51 -8.01 10.44 4.41
C HIS A 51 -7.06 9.88 5.47
N MET A 52 -5.83 9.56 5.11
CA MET A 52 -4.78 9.29 6.09
C MET A 52 -4.50 10.56 6.89
N ASP A 53 -4.20 10.40 8.18
CA ASP A 53 -3.88 11.52 9.07
C ASP A 53 -2.41 11.40 9.50
N ASN A 54 -1.59 12.25 8.88
CA ASN A 54 -0.20 12.45 9.29
C ASN A 54 -0.21 13.34 10.53
N ARG A 55 0.48 12.93 11.57
CA ARG A 55 0.52 13.60 12.84
C ARG A 55 1.95 13.77 13.30
N VAL A 56 2.20 14.87 13.99
CA VAL A 56 3.49 15.18 14.61
C VAL A 56 3.36 15.17 16.11
N LYS A 57 4.47 14.90 16.78
CA LYS A 57 4.54 14.97 18.23
C LYS A 57 4.32 16.43 18.68
N ASP A 58 3.37 16.60 19.59
CA ASP A 58 2.95 17.90 20.10
C ASP A 58 2.98 17.89 21.62
N GLY A 59 4.17 17.68 22.18
CA GLY A 59 4.39 17.63 23.61
C GLY A 59 3.84 16.37 24.28
N GLY A 60 3.24 16.54 25.44
CA GLY A 60 2.66 15.50 26.27
C GLY A 60 2.48 15.99 27.71
N TYR A 61 1.92 15.16 28.53
CA TYR A 61 1.79 15.44 29.96
C TYR A 61 2.20 14.23 30.80
N TYR A 62 2.72 14.49 31.97
CA TYR A 62 3.05 13.49 32.96
C TYR A 62 1.87 13.30 33.93
N ASP A 63 1.33 12.10 34.00
CA ASP A 63 0.31 11.75 34.97
C ASP A 63 0.99 11.35 36.29
N TYR A 64 0.96 12.28 37.26
CA TYR A 64 1.57 12.04 38.58
C TYR A 64 0.87 10.99 39.41
N TYR A 65 -0.38 10.63 39.07
CA TYR A 65 -1.14 9.64 39.82
C TYR A 65 -0.74 8.22 39.43
N TRP A 66 -0.53 7.98 38.11
CA TRP A 66 -0.12 6.67 37.57
C TRP A 66 1.38 6.58 37.33
N GLY A 67 2.11 7.67 37.38
CA GLY A 67 3.54 7.71 37.14
C GLY A 67 3.95 7.57 35.66
N ASP A 68 3.01 7.80 34.75
CA ASP A 68 3.21 7.60 33.32
C ASP A 68 3.26 8.93 32.56
N TYR A 69 4.03 8.96 31.46
CA TYR A 69 4.06 10.08 30.52
C TYR A 69 3.21 9.75 29.29
N TYR A 70 2.22 10.59 29.03
CA TYR A 70 1.34 10.48 27.86
C TYR A 70 1.76 11.47 26.79
N GLU A 71 2.22 10.94 25.65
CA GLU A 71 2.57 11.76 24.49
C GLU A 71 1.31 12.25 23.80
N SER A 72 1.26 13.54 23.46
CA SER A 72 0.24 14.11 22.60
C SER A 72 0.76 14.29 21.18
N SER A 73 -0.15 14.27 20.21
CA SER A 73 0.15 14.51 18.80
C SER A 73 -0.93 15.37 18.17
N SER A 74 -0.53 16.29 17.30
CA SER A 74 -1.44 17.10 16.47
C SER A 74 -1.39 16.68 15.01
N SER A 75 -2.47 16.94 14.27
CA SER A 75 -2.50 16.70 12.82
C SER A 75 -1.54 17.64 12.10
N ASP A 76 -0.81 17.12 11.14
CA ASP A 76 0.03 17.88 10.24
C ASP A 76 -0.78 18.33 9.04
N ASP A 77 -1.30 19.55 9.10
CA ASP A 77 -2.24 20.07 8.10
C ASP A 77 -1.60 20.17 6.70
N ALA A 78 -0.32 20.54 6.62
CA ALA A 78 0.39 20.67 5.36
C ALA A 78 0.58 19.31 4.68
N MET A 79 1.07 18.31 5.44
CA MET A 79 1.24 16.95 4.95
C MET A 79 -0.10 16.28 4.62
N ASN A 80 -1.15 16.56 5.39
CA ASN A 80 -2.48 16.04 5.13
C ASN A 80 -3.14 16.70 3.91
N ALA A 81 -2.87 17.97 3.65
CA ALA A 81 -3.31 18.64 2.43
C ALA A 81 -2.63 18.04 1.19
N ASP A 82 -1.32 17.80 1.24
CA ASP A 82 -0.58 17.12 0.17
C ASP A 82 -1.07 15.69 -0.06
N THR A 83 -1.30 14.93 1.02
CA THR A 83 -1.88 13.58 0.95
C THR A 83 -3.21 13.59 0.19
N ARG A 84 -4.12 14.51 0.51
CA ARG A 84 -5.41 14.64 -0.19
C ARG A 84 -5.28 15.10 -1.63
N ALA A 85 -4.29 15.92 -1.93
CA ALA A 85 -4.03 16.39 -3.30
C ALA A 85 -3.49 15.28 -4.21
N ASN A 86 -2.65 14.39 -3.68
CA ASN A 86 -1.92 13.39 -4.45
C ASN A 86 -2.51 11.98 -4.40
N LEU A 87 -3.19 11.62 -3.33
CA LEU A 87 -3.77 10.28 -3.15
C LEU A 87 -5.28 10.27 -3.39
N LYS A 88 -5.81 9.09 -3.61
CA LYS A 88 -7.24 8.80 -3.72
C LYS A 88 -7.59 7.47 -3.07
N GLY A 89 -8.86 7.22 -2.86
CA GLY A 89 -9.33 5.95 -2.36
C GLY A 89 -9.00 4.80 -3.31
N VAL A 90 -8.72 3.63 -2.73
CA VAL A 90 -8.33 2.42 -3.46
C VAL A 90 -9.42 1.37 -3.36
N SER A 91 -9.89 0.92 -4.53
CA SER A 91 -10.80 -0.22 -4.69
C SER A 91 -10.00 -1.48 -4.93
N THR A 92 -10.30 -2.54 -4.19
CA THR A 92 -9.76 -3.88 -4.41
C THR A 92 -10.88 -4.86 -4.70
N LEU A 93 -10.82 -5.51 -5.86
CA LEU A 93 -11.73 -6.57 -6.25
C LEU A 93 -10.97 -7.88 -6.29
N LYS A 94 -11.47 -8.90 -5.59
CA LYS A 94 -10.94 -10.27 -5.60
C LYS A 94 -12.08 -11.20 -6.01
N VAL A 95 -11.83 -12.03 -7.00
CA VAL A 95 -12.76 -13.09 -7.40
C VAL A 95 -12.01 -14.40 -7.50
N GLY A 96 -12.66 -15.50 -7.13
CA GLY A 96 -12.05 -16.81 -7.15
C GLY A 96 -13.06 -17.90 -7.40
N ALA A 97 -12.59 -19.00 -7.98
CA ALA A 97 -13.35 -20.22 -8.21
C ALA A 97 -12.51 -21.43 -7.84
N GLU A 98 -13.11 -22.40 -7.19
CA GLU A 98 -12.58 -23.74 -6.99
C GLU A 98 -13.51 -24.74 -7.64
N ILE A 99 -12.96 -25.60 -8.50
CA ILE A 99 -13.67 -26.70 -9.18
C ILE A 99 -13.06 -28.01 -8.68
N LYS A 100 -13.90 -28.94 -8.24
CA LYS A 100 -13.51 -30.29 -7.83
C LYS A 100 -14.07 -31.33 -8.81
N PRO A 101 -13.34 -31.63 -9.90
CA PRO A 101 -13.77 -32.63 -10.88
C PRO A 101 -13.92 -34.04 -10.26
N THR A 102 -13.10 -34.30 -9.23
CA THR A 102 -13.14 -35.55 -8.44
C THR A 102 -12.89 -35.22 -6.96
N SER A 103 -13.09 -36.20 -6.08
CA SER A 103 -12.76 -36.04 -4.65
C SER A 103 -11.27 -35.82 -4.38
N MET A 104 -10.41 -36.22 -5.30
CA MET A 104 -8.96 -36.12 -5.18
C MET A 104 -8.35 -34.88 -5.84
N LEU A 105 -9.06 -34.27 -6.80
CA LEU A 105 -8.52 -33.17 -7.62
C LEU A 105 -9.29 -31.88 -7.39
N SER A 106 -8.56 -30.81 -7.11
CA SER A 106 -9.09 -29.44 -7.02
C SER A 106 -8.37 -28.52 -7.99
N LEU A 107 -9.12 -27.77 -8.78
CA LEU A 107 -8.62 -26.73 -9.67
C LEU A 107 -9.07 -25.37 -9.12
N ARG A 108 -8.14 -24.42 -8.98
CA ARG A 108 -8.39 -23.10 -8.40
C ARG A 108 -7.97 -22.02 -9.35
N PHE A 109 -8.81 -21.00 -9.49
CA PHE A 109 -8.55 -19.82 -10.31
C PHE A 109 -8.91 -18.58 -9.51
N GLY A 110 -8.11 -17.54 -9.63
CA GLY A 110 -8.35 -16.28 -8.95
C GLY A 110 -7.88 -15.09 -9.76
N TYR A 111 -8.56 -13.99 -9.56
CA TYR A 111 -8.18 -12.68 -10.07
C TYR A 111 -8.31 -11.63 -8.98
N ASN A 112 -7.30 -10.77 -8.87
CA ASN A 112 -7.29 -9.65 -7.95
C ASN A 112 -6.90 -8.39 -8.71
N TYR A 113 -7.76 -7.39 -8.64
CA TYR A 113 -7.56 -6.05 -9.16
C TYR A 113 -7.44 -5.06 -8.01
N VAL A 114 -6.43 -4.19 -8.07
CA VAL A 114 -6.26 -3.09 -7.13
C VAL A 114 -6.15 -1.80 -7.95
N SER A 115 -7.04 -0.84 -7.69
CA SER A 115 -7.02 0.44 -8.39
C SER A 115 -5.80 1.27 -7.96
N PRO A 116 -5.34 2.24 -8.77
CA PRO A 116 -4.22 3.08 -8.39
C PRO A 116 -4.55 3.96 -7.18
N MET A 117 -3.58 4.11 -6.29
CA MET A 117 -3.66 4.99 -5.13
C MET A 117 -3.36 6.45 -5.48
N PHE A 118 -2.48 6.67 -6.46
CA PHE A 118 -2.07 8.00 -6.89
C PHE A 118 -3.05 8.61 -7.90
N ARG A 119 -3.27 9.92 -7.80
CA ARG A 119 -3.96 10.70 -8.84
C ARG A 119 -3.07 10.79 -10.08
N GLU A 120 -3.63 11.14 -11.24
CA GLU A 120 -2.89 11.16 -12.51
C GLU A 120 -1.69 12.11 -12.50
N ASN A 121 -1.84 13.26 -11.85
CA ASN A 121 -0.82 14.29 -11.75
C ASN A 121 -0.16 14.36 -10.37
N ALA A 122 -0.20 13.23 -9.63
CA ALA A 122 0.40 13.17 -8.32
C ALA A 122 1.93 13.33 -8.41
N TYR A 123 2.49 14.15 -7.53
CA TYR A 123 3.93 14.36 -7.41
C TYR A 123 4.33 14.50 -5.94
N ARG A 124 5.59 14.29 -5.65
CA ARG A 124 6.17 14.59 -4.34
C ARG A 124 6.82 15.96 -4.39
N ASP A 125 6.36 16.84 -3.53
CA ASP A 125 6.89 18.19 -3.39
C ASP A 125 7.88 18.26 -2.22
N GLN A 126 9.11 18.64 -2.52
CA GLN A 126 10.17 18.82 -1.53
C GLN A 126 9.95 20.07 -0.66
N SER A 127 9.15 21.03 -1.12
CA SER A 127 8.88 22.28 -0.40
C SER A 127 7.83 22.16 0.70
N ILE A 128 7.20 20.97 0.86
CA ILE A 128 6.20 20.76 1.90
C ILE A 128 6.90 20.53 3.23
N GLY A 129 6.77 21.52 4.11
CA GLY A 129 7.28 21.46 5.47
C GLY A 129 6.25 20.89 6.44
N SER A 130 6.72 20.08 7.39
CA SER A 130 5.98 19.63 8.55
C SER A 130 6.46 20.45 9.76
N ASN A 131 5.53 21.11 10.48
CA ASN A 131 5.86 22.03 11.58
C ASN A 131 6.97 23.05 11.24
N GLY A 132 7.00 23.54 10.00
CA GLY A 132 8.02 24.49 9.54
C GLY A 132 9.39 23.87 9.25
N VAL A 133 9.48 22.55 9.18
CA VAL A 133 10.69 21.81 8.80
C VAL A 133 10.45 21.09 7.48
N ASP A 134 11.31 21.34 6.49
CA ASP A 134 11.30 20.60 5.24
C ASP A 134 11.88 19.21 5.45
N ILE A 135 11.09 18.18 5.13
CA ILE A 135 11.48 16.80 5.36
C ILE A 135 11.51 16.04 4.04
N ALA A 136 12.68 15.58 3.65
CA ALA A 136 12.87 14.69 2.51
C ALA A 136 13.42 13.33 2.97
N THR A 137 12.66 12.27 2.79
CA THR A 137 13.06 10.90 3.18
C THR A 137 13.62 10.08 2.03
N SER A 138 13.30 10.45 0.79
CA SER A 138 13.75 9.76 -0.42
C SER A 138 13.70 10.72 -1.58
N THR A 139 14.71 10.64 -2.45
CA THR A 139 14.81 11.51 -3.62
C THR A 139 14.01 10.97 -4.80
N ASP A 140 13.96 9.67 -4.98
CA ASP A 140 13.24 9.00 -6.06
C ASP A 140 11.90 8.40 -5.56
N TYR A 141 10.96 8.26 -6.47
CA TYR A 141 9.66 7.64 -6.16
C TYR A 141 8.98 7.09 -7.41
N THR A 142 8.00 6.21 -7.22
CA THR A 142 7.19 5.66 -8.30
C THR A 142 5.71 5.79 -7.99
N ASN A 143 4.97 6.42 -8.89
CA ASN A 143 3.50 6.45 -8.85
C ASN A 143 2.96 5.19 -9.53
N TRP A 144 2.69 4.19 -8.70
CA TRP A 144 2.16 2.91 -9.16
C TRP A 144 0.70 3.05 -9.61
N LYS A 145 0.42 2.49 -10.79
CA LYS A 145 -0.92 2.38 -11.39
C LYS A 145 -1.66 1.14 -10.88
N ALA A 146 -2.75 0.79 -11.54
CA ALA A 146 -3.52 -0.38 -11.18
C ALA A 146 -2.65 -1.66 -11.22
N MET A 147 -2.88 -2.53 -10.25
CA MET A 147 -2.26 -3.85 -10.19
C MET A 147 -3.29 -4.92 -10.56
N ASN A 148 -2.87 -5.83 -11.44
CA ASN A 148 -3.63 -7.02 -11.79
C ASN A 148 -2.84 -8.25 -11.32
N ARG A 149 -3.53 -9.19 -10.70
CA ARG A 149 -2.94 -10.44 -10.25
C ARG A 149 -3.83 -11.61 -10.65
N PHE A 150 -3.27 -12.54 -11.40
CA PHE A 150 -3.90 -13.77 -11.82
C PHE A 150 -3.29 -14.93 -11.05
N THR A 151 -4.13 -15.84 -10.59
CA THR A 151 -3.69 -17.04 -9.86
C THR A 151 -4.38 -18.26 -10.45
N CYS A 152 -3.62 -19.35 -10.57
CA CYS A 152 -4.18 -20.66 -10.84
C CYS A 152 -3.48 -21.71 -9.96
N GLY A 153 -4.19 -22.77 -9.61
CA GLY A 153 -3.64 -23.79 -8.75
C GLY A 153 -4.30 -25.13 -8.97
N VAL A 154 -3.55 -26.18 -8.68
CA VAL A 154 -3.99 -27.57 -8.71
C VAL A 154 -3.69 -28.20 -7.37
N GLY A 155 -4.71 -28.76 -6.73
CA GLY A 155 -4.59 -29.51 -5.48
C GLY A 155 -4.90 -30.98 -5.73
N PHE A 156 -4.08 -31.86 -5.16
CA PHE A 156 -4.26 -33.30 -5.20
C PHE A 156 -4.28 -33.85 -3.78
N ASN A 157 -5.38 -34.53 -3.44
CA ASN A 157 -5.59 -35.16 -2.14
C ASN A 157 -5.72 -36.67 -2.32
N TYR A 158 -4.84 -37.43 -1.69
CA TYR A 158 -4.91 -38.87 -1.69
C TYR A 158 -4.68 -39.41 -0.28
N GLU A 159 -5.71 -40.01 0.32
CA GLU A 159 -5.68 -40.49 1.71
C GLU A 159 -5.21 -39.38 2.68
N ASN A 160 -4.02 -39.56 3.23
CA ASN A 160 -3.41 -38.64 4.20
C ASN A 160 -2.43 -37.65 3.54
N LEU A 161 -2.20 -37.73 2.23
CA LEU A 161 -1.29 -36.88 1.47
C LEU A 161 -2.04 -35.79 0.73
N ASN A 162 -1.56 -34.56 0.89
CA ASN A 162 -2.08 -33.37 0.21
C ASN A 162 -0.93 -32.67 -0.51
N ILE A 163 -1.08 -32.44 -1.81
CA ILE A 163 -0.10 -31.73 -2.62
C ILE A 163 -0.83 -30.61 -3.36
N ASP A 164 -0.40 -29.36 -3.15
CA ASP A 164 -0.91 -28.18 -3.84
C ASP A 164 0.20 -27.48 -4.61
N VAL A 165 -0.06 -27.18 -5.86
CA VAL A 165 0.79 -26.35 -6.72
C VAL A 165 0.00 -25.12 -7.10
N ALA A 166 0.54 -23.94 -6.85
CA ALA A 166 -0.09 -22.69 -7.21
C ALA A 166 0.88 -21.78 -7.99
N TYR A 167 0.37 -21.14 -9.02
CA TYR A 167 1.09 -20.14 -9.80
C TYR A 167 0.37 -18.81 -9.73
N GLN A 168 1.15 -17.74 -9.56
CA GLN A 168 0.67 -16.37 -9.56
C GLN A 168 1.45 -15.54 -10.56
N TYR A 169 0.74 -14.76 -11.35
CA TYR A 169 1.28 -13.68 -12.16
C TYR A 169 0.69 -12.36 -11.72
N ALA A 170 1.55 -11.40 -11.36
CA ALA A 170 1.16 -10.04 -11.00
C ALA A 170 1.81 -9.06 -11.97
N THR A 171 1.05 -8.08 -12.44
CA THR A 171 1.54 -7.00 -13.31
C THR A 171 1.05 -5.66 -12.82
N GLN A 172 1.96 -4.68 -12.80
CA GLN A 172 1.69 -3.32 -12.40
C GLN A 172 2.59 -2.37 -13.18
N LYS A 173 1.99 -1.33 -13.74
CA LYS A 173 2.74 -0.24 -14.39
C LYS A 173 2.93 0.90 -13.42
N GLY A 174 3.96 1.73 -13.67
CA GLY A 174 4.22 2.91 -12.86
C GLY A 174 4.88 4.03 -13.65
N ASP A 175 4.85 5.19 -13.05
CA ASP A 175 5.60 6.37 -13.49
C ASP A 175 6.69 6.63 -12.45
N PHE A 176 7.94 6.32 -12.81
CA PHE A 176 9.11 6.53 -11.97
C PHE A 176 9.66 7.94 -12.15
N TYR A 177 9.92 8.60 -11.04
CA TYR A 177 10.53 9.92 -10.97
C TYR A 177 11.88 9.82 -10.28
N PRO A 178 12.98 10.27 -10.91
CA PRO A 178 14.33 10.11 -10.37
C PRO A 178 14.62 11.04 -9.18
N PHE A 179 13.85 12.08 -8.99
CA PHE A 179 13.93 13.00 -7.86
C PHE A 179 12.57 13.65 -7.57
N MET A 180 12.44 14.23 -6.39
CA MET A 180 11.23 14.94 -5.96
C MET A 180 11.08 16.26 -6.72
N SER A 181 9.83 16.68 -6.90
CA SER A 181 9.54 18.01 -7.44
C SER A 181 9.91 19.10 -6.43
N TYR A 182 10.29 20.24 -6.92
CA TYR A 182 10.39 21.46 -6.14
C TYR A 182 9.49 22.50 -6.77
N VAL A 183 8.49 22.96 -6.03
CA VAL A 183 7.56 24.01 -6.47
C VAL A 183 7.84 25.26 -5.66
N ASN A 184 8.28 26.32 -6.31
CA ASN A 184 8.52 27.61 -5.67
C ASN A 184 7.21 28.41 -5.64
N LYS A 185 6.74 28.76 -4.44
CA LYS A 185 5.46 29.47 -4.26
C LYS A 185 5.52 30.92 -4.73
N ASP A 186 6.71 31.51 -4.75
CA ASP A 186 6.92 32.93 -5.05
C ASP A 186 7.36 33.17 -6.50
N ASP A 187 8.04 32.20 -7.12
CA ASP A 187 8.57 32.31 -8.48
C ASP A 187 8.53 30.98 -9.21
N ALA A 188 7.51 30.80 -10.05
CA ALA A 188 7.33 29.57 -10.83
C ALA A 188 8.46 29.30 -11.85
N THR A 189 9.35 30.28 -12.13
CA THR A 189 10.52 30.04 -12.99
C THR A 189 11.59 29.19 -12.32
N LEU A 190 11.50 29.04 -11.00
CA LEU A 190 12.40 28.21 -10.18
C LEU A 190 11.84 26.80 -9.94
N ASP A 191 10.66 26.49 -10.47
CA ASP A 191 10.08 25.14 -10.36
C ASP A 191 10.98 24.11 -11.04
N ASN A 192 11.17 23.00 -10.36
CA ASN A 192 11.88 21.84 -10.89
C ASN A 192 10.97 20.61 -10.84
N LEU A 193 10.35 20.32 -11.97
CA LEU A 193 9.42 19.20 -12.13
C LEU A 193 10.06 18.10 -12.97
N PRO A 194 10.39 16.93 -12.40
CA PRO A 194 11.02 15.85 -13.15
C PRO A 194 10.05 15.21 -14.14
N THR A 195 10.56 14.82 -15.29
CA THR A 195 9.81 13.98 -16.23
C THR A 195 9.86 12.52 -15.78
N SER A 196 8.71 11.86 -15.78
CA SER A 196 8.64 10.45 -15.38
C SER A 196 9.17 9.49 -16.45
N CYS A 197 9.77 8.40 -16.02
CA CYS A 197 10.05 7.22 -16.83
C CYS A 197 8.97 6.17 -16.61
N LYS A 198 8.51 5.51 -17.68
CA LYS A 198 7.56 4.39 -17.55
C LYS A 198 8.27 3.16 -17.05
N VAL A 199 7.70 2.51 -16.05
CA VAL A 199 8.21 1.27 -15.49
C VAL A 199 7.13 0.20 -15.47
N ASP A 200 7.53 -1.04 -15.74
CA ASP A 200 6.67 -2.22 -15.67
C ASP A 200 7.21 -3.19 -14.61
N ASN A 201 6.37 -3.54 -13.66
CA ASN A 201 6.67 -4.51 -12.62
C ASN A 201 5.85 -5.79 -12.89
N ASN A 202 6.54 -6.82 -13.38
CA ASN A 202 5.97 -8.12 -13.64
C ASN A 202 6.58 -9.15 -12.70
N ARG A 203 5.74 -9.87 -11.96
CA ARG A 203 6.17 -10.83 -10.96
C ARG A 203 5.50 -12.18 -11.17
N HIS A 204 6.32 -13.23 -11.25
CA HIS A 204 5.91 -14.61 -11.30
C HIS A 204 6.25 -15.29 -9.97
N GLN A 205 5.31 -16.07 -9.44
CA GLN A 205 5.50 -16.87 -8.23
C GLN A 205 4.97 -18.27 -8.46
N LEU A 206 5.74 -19.27 -8.05
CA LEU A 206 5.33 -20.65 -7.97
C LEU A 206 5.39 -21.09 -6.52
N LEU A 207 4.34 -21.71 -6.02
CA LEU A 207 4.23 -22.23 -4.67
C LEU A 207 3.92 -23.71 -4.73
N LEU A 208 4.68 -24.52 -4.00
CA LEU A 208 4.43 -25.95 -3.77
C LEU A 208 4.18 -26.15 -2.28
N THR A 209 3.07 -26.78 -1.95
CA THR A 209 2.73 -27.16 -0.58
C THR A 209 2.54 -28.66 -0.53
N VAL A 210 3.18 -29.33 0.40
CA VAL A 210 3.01 -30.76 0.69
C VAL A 210 2.60 -30.92 2.14
N GLY A 211 1.46 -31.53 2.36
CA GLY A 211 0.92 -31.79 3.69
C GLY A 211 0.71 -33.29 3.90
N TYR A 212 1.02 -33.79 5.09
CA TYR A 212 0.70 -35.17 5.49
C TYR A 212 -0.02 -35.14 6.83
N LYS A 213 -1.13 -35.87 6.91
CA LYS A 213 -1.93 -35.99 8.12
C LYS A 213 -1.63 -37.32 8.80
N PHE A 214 -1.19 -37.28 10.04
CA PHE A 214 -0.90 -38.43 10.87
C PHE A 214 -2.15 -38.98 11.55
#